data_e6a21bf1d033303330544c4b92735754
#
_entry.id   e6a21bf1d033303330544c4b92735754
#
_cell.length_a   1.000
_cell.length_b   1.000
_cell.length_c   1.000
_cell.angle_alpha   90.00
_cell.angle_beta   90.00
_cell.angle_gamma   90.00
#
_symmetry.space_group_name_H-M   'P 1'
#
loop_
_entity.id
_entity.type
_entity.pdbx_description
1 polymer ?
#
loop_
_entity_poly.entity_id
_entity_poly.type
_entity_poly.pdbx_seq_one_letter_code
_entity_poly.pdbx_strand_id
1 'polypeptide(L)'
;MSKIRIGYRLARLGLVVSTGTILTVLFQRGTLPPKGIQSRVTRWWHRNIAKSLGVPVRIYGTPNREATLFVSNHISSFDIPALGSVLPARFLSKIEIKSWPLMGWLATRAGTLYIERGGRQASASANRVMAEALSLKHNVVLFAEGTVTDGNVKRFHSRLLQSAVDAGAWVQPVAIRYPDPDGGLVHPAALFIDDASLKQLAARMLAARQMEVEIYFGEAISAAGSSRDELARYTETEVRKLLDINEPDTKRSS
;
A
#
# COMPACT_ATOMS: atom_id res chain seq x y z
N MET A 1 25.98 -19.45 4.09
CA MET A 1 25.53 -18.39 3.15
C MET A 1 24.27 -17.62 3.59
N SER A 2 23.31 -18.22 4.28
CA SER A 2 22.09 -17.52 4.73
C SER A 2 22.33 -16.41 5.77
N LYS A 3 23.19 -16.66 6.77
CA LYS A 3 23.49 -15.69 7.86
C LYS A 3 24.17 -14.43 7.33
N ILE A 4 25.12 -14.55 6.38
CA ILE A 4 25.81 -13.40 5.77
C ILE A 4 24.80 -12.53 5.00
N ARG A 5 23.91 -13.15 4.22
CA ARG A 5 22.87 -12.43 3.48
C ARG A 5 21.90 -11.68 4.42
N ILE A 6 21.46 -12.33 5.48
CA ILE A 6 20.57 -11.70 6.46
C ILE A 6 21.29 -10.54 7.16
N GLY A 7 22.53 -10.73 7.58
CA GLY A 7 23.35 -9.67 8.17
C GLY A 7 23.52 -8.46 7.25
N TYR A 8 23.83 -8.68 5.97
CA TYR A 8 23.93 -7.61 4.97
C TYR A 8 22.60 -6.87 4.78
N ARG A 9 21.47 -7.61 4.60
CA ARG A 9 20.13 -7.03 4.46
C ARG A 9 19.74 -6.21 5.69
N LEU A 10 20.02 -6.72 6.89
CA LEU A 10 19.73 -6.04 8.16
C LEU A 10 20.55 -4.75 8.32
N ALA A 11 21.86 -4.80 8.06
CA ALA A 11 22.74 -3.64 8.10
C ALA A 11 22.28 -2.56 7.10
N ARG A 12 21.91 -2.98 5.88
CA ARG A 12 21.38 -2.08 4.87
C ARG A 12 20.03 -1.47 5.29
N LEU A 13 19.13 -2.27 5.88
CA LEU A 13 17.84 -1.78 6.38
C LEU A 13 18.05 -0.73 7.49
N GLY A 14 18.95 -0.99 8.43
CA GLY A 14 19.34 -0.03 9.47
C GLY A 14 19.86 1.28 8.87
N LEU A 15 20.76 1.21 7.89
CA LEU A 15 21.27 2.39 7.19
C LEU A 15 20.17 3.17 6.48
N VAL A 16 19.26 2.49 5.78
CA VAL A 16 18.13 3.11 5.06
C VAL A 16 17.17 3.79 6.02
N VAL A 17 16.85 3.16 7.16
CA VAL A 17 15.99 3.75 8.19
C VAL A 17 16.65 4.99 8.79
N SER A 18 17.93 4.91 9.17
CA SER A 18 18.67 6.05 9.72
C SER A 18 18.77 7.20 8.74
N THR A 19 19.16 6.93 7.48
CA THR A 19 19.25 7.94 6.42
C THR A 19 17.88 8.56 6.13
N GLY A 20 16.83 7.75 6.04
CA GLY A 20 15.46 8.24 5.84
C GLY A 20 15.00 9.15 6.99
N THR A 21 15.32 8.79 8.23
CA THR A 21 15.04 9.61 9.41
C THR A 21 15.76 10.98 9.33
N ILE A 22 17.05 10.97 9.03
CA ILE A 22 17.85 12.21 8.87
C ILE A 22 17.28 13.07 7.76
N LEU A 23 17.01 12.50 6.59
CA LEU A 23 16.43 13.26 5.46
C LEU A 23 15.05 13.81 5.80
N THR A 24 14.25 13.06 6.56
CA THR A 24 12.95 13.53 7.03
C THR A 24 13.09 14.73 7.98
N VAL A 25 14.04 14.69 8.91
CA VAL A 25 14.33 15.83 9.80
C VAL A 25 14.77 17.07 9.01
N LEU A 26 15.64 16.88 8.03
CA LEU A 26 16.24 18.01 7.27
C LEU A 26 15.25 18.61 6.26
N PHE A 27 14.45 17.81 5.57
CA PHE A 27 13.69 18.24 4.40
C PHE A 27 12.17 18.23 4.58
N GLN A 28 11.63 17.50 5.56
CA GLN A 28 10.18 17.43 5.78
C GLN A 28 9.75 18.37 6.92
N ARG A 29 9.64 19.65 6.62
CA ARG A 29 9.12 20.65 7.55
C ARG A 29 7.60 20.76 7.36
N GLY A 30 6.83 20.27 8.34
CA GLY A 30 5.37 20.33 8.35
C GLY A 30 4.66 19.00 8.14
N THR A 31 3.34 19.03 8.22
CA THR A 31 2.42 17.86 8.07
C THR A 31 1.79 17.77 6.68
N LEU A 32 2.15 18.69 5.79
CA LEU A 32 1.62 18.70 4.41
C LEU A 32 2.21 17.52 3.63
N PRO A 33 1.41 16.96 2.67
CA PRO A 33 1.88 15.86 1.87
C PRO A 33 3.14 16.25 1.10
N PRO A 34 4.09 15.33 0.98
CA PRO A 34 5.36 15.60 0.32
C PRO A 34 5.13 15.95 -1.15
N LYS A 35 5.54 17.15 -1.55
CA LYS A 35 5.62 17.60 -2.96
C LYS A 35 7.10 17.75 -3.36
N GLY A 36 7.38 17.65 -4.64
CA GLY A 36 8.71 17.89 -5.17
C GLY A 36 9.77 16.96 -4.56
N ILE A 37 10.77 17.54 -3.89
CA ILE A 37 11.90 16.79 -3.31
C ILE A 37 11.45 15.84 -2.19
N GLN A 38 10.48 16.25 -1.38
CA GLN A 38 9.97 15.42 -0.29
C GLN A 38 9.32 14.13 -0.83
N SER A 39 8.54 14.21 -1.89
CA SER A 39 7.97 13.06 -2.58
C SER A 39 9.06 12.12 -3.15
N ARG A 40 10.14 12.69 -3.69
CA ARG A 40 11.29 11.91 -4.19
C ARG A 40 12.00 11.19 -3.05
N VAL A 41 12.22 11.84 -1.92
CA VAL A 41 12.83 11.26 -0.71
C VAL A 41 11.96 10.12 -0.17
N THR A 42 10.65 10.33 -0.04
CA THR A 42 9.72 9.29 0.45
C THR A 42 9.72 8.07 -0.46
N ARG A 43 9.63 8.25 -1.78
CA ARG A 43 9.70 7.13 -2.74
C ARG A 43 11.06 6.43 -2.72
N TRP A 44 12.16 7.18 -2.65
CA TRP A 44 13.50 6.64 -2.50
C TRP A 44 13.60 5.77 -1.25
N TRP A 45 13.06 6.23 -0.14
CA TRP A 45 13.06 5.50 1.12
C TRP A 45 12.28 4.19 1.01
N HIS A 46 11.04 4.22 0.52
CA HIS A 46 10.24 3.02 0.31
C HIS A 46 10.93 2.01 -0.62
N ARG A 47 11.48 2.49 -1.74
CA ARG A 47 12.24 1.64 -2.68
C ARG A 47 13.45 0.98 -2.02
N ASN A 48 14.15 1.71 -1.18
CA ASN A 48 15.33 1.16 -0.49
C ASN A 48 14.95 0.23 0.67
N ILE A 49 13.81 0.40 1.32
CA ILE A 49 13.25 -0.60 2.25
C ILE A 49 13.00 -1.91 1.51
N ALA A 50 12.29 -1.90 0.40
CA ALA A 50 12.03 -3.09 -0.42
C ALA A 50 13.33 -3.80 -0.84
N LYS A 51 14.30 -3.03 -1.35
CA LYS A 51 15.63 -3.54 -1.71
C LYS A 51 16.40 -4.12 -0.51
N SER A 52 16.27 -3.53 0.68
CA SER A 52 16.96 -4.01 1.89
C SER A 52 16.37 -5.32 2.39
N LEU A 53 15.06 -5.49 2.26
CA LEU A 53 14.38 -6.75 2.55
C LEU A 53 14.62 -7.81 1.46
N GLY A 54 15.17 -7.40 0.31
CA GLY A 54 15.44 -8.30 -0.81
C GLY A 54 14.17 -8.70 -1.54
N VAL A 55 13.17 -7.80 -1.60
CA VAL A 55 11.87 -8.00 -2.25
C VAL A 55 11.80 -7.10 -3.48
N PRO A 56 12.03 -7.62 -4.70
CA PRO A 56 11.77 -6.91 -5.94
C PRO A 56 10.30 -6.51 -6.05
N VAL A 57 10.06 -5.30 -6.58
CA VAL A 57 8.72 -4.80 -6.91
C VAL A 57 8.56 -4.84 -8.42
N ARG A 58 7.66 -5.68 -8.92
CA ARG A 58 7.27 -5.75 -10.33
C ARG A 58 6.00 -4.96 -10.56
N ILE A 59 5.93 -4.24 -11.67
CA ILE A 59 4.83 -3.33 -11.98
C ILE A 59 4.24 -3.73 -13.32
N TYR A 60 2.93 -3.89 -13.36
CA TYR A 60 2.15 -4.17 -14.55
C TYR A 60 1.06 -3.11 -14.71
N GLY A 61 0.85 -2.64 -15.93
CA GLY A 61 -0.02 -1.50 -16.19
C GLY A 61 0.64 -0.15 -15.83
N THR A 62 -0.16 0.90 -15.82
CA THR A 62 0.33 2.27 -15.62
C THR A 62 -0.53 3.00 -14.59
N PRO A 63 0.06 3.60 -13.56
CA PRO A 63 -0.69 4.44 -12.63
C PRO A 63 -1.20 5.69 -13.32
N ASN A 64 -2.43 6.09 -13.00
CA ASN A 64 -3.01 7.32 -13.49
C ASN A 64 -2.19 8.54 -13.03
N ARG A 65 -2.14 9.57 -13.88
CA ARG A 65 -1.36 10.80 -13.64
C ARG A 65 -2.14 11.88 -12.92
N GLU A 66 -3.46 11.80 -13.00
CA GLU A 66 -4.37 12.72 -12.31
C GLU A 66 -4.50 12.36 -10.81
N ALA A 67 -5.11 13.24 -10.02
CA ALA A 67 -5.44 12.98 -8.63
C ALA A 67 -6.36 11.75 -8.53
N THR A 68 -5.87 10.68 -7.92
CA THR A 68 -6.50 9.37 -7.98
C THR A 68 -6.63 8.74 -6.59
N LEU A 69 -7.79 8.18 -6.33
CA LEU A 69 -7.99 7.20 -5.27
C LEU A 69 -7.62 5.81 -5.83
N PHE A 70 -6.45 5.31 -5.44
CA PHE A 70 -6.03 3.94 -5.74
C PHE A 70 -6.68 2.99 -4.74
N VAL A 71 -7.47 2.04 -5.24
CA VAL A 71 -8.24 1.10 -4.42
C VAL A 71 -7.66 -0.29 -4.56
N SER A 72 -7.17 -0.86 -3.46
CA SER A 72 -6.37 -2.08 -3.49
C SER A 72 -6.87 -3.13 -2.49
N ASN A 73 -6.58 -4.41 -2.78
CA ASN A 73 -6.54 -5.48 -1.79
C ASN A 73 -5.37 -5.29 -0.81
N HIS A 74 -5.38 -6.02 0.30
CA HIS A 74 -4.38 -5.86 1.37
C HIS A 74 -3.93 -7.22 1.93
N ILE A 75 -2.65 -7.53 1.78
CA ILE A 75 -2.06 -8.82 2.18
C ILE A 75 -1.03 -8.64 3.29
N SER A 76 -0.31 -7.53 3.25
CA SER A 76 0.87 -7.35 4.11
C SER A 76 1.05 -5.88 4.50
N SER A 77 1.58 -5.62 5.69
CA SER A 77 2.07 -4.26 6.00
C SER A 77 3.17 -3.80 5.03
N PHE A 78 3.77 -4.72 4.28
CA PHE A 78 4.74 -4.39 3.24
C PHE A 78 4.09 -3.81 1.97
N ASP A 79 2.77 -3.90 1.79
CA ASP A 79 2.05 -3.27 0.68
C ASP A 79 2.29 -1.75 0.66
N ILE A 80 2.42 -1.13 1.85
CA ILE A 80 2.68 0.31 1.98
C ILE A 80 4.03 0.70 1.37
N PRO A 81 5.18 0.14 1.77
CA PRO A 81 6.45 0.46 1.11
C PRO A 81 6.51 -0.03 -0.34
N ALA A 82 5.84 -1.11 -0.71
CA ALA A 82 5.77 -1.55 -2.09
C ALA A 82 5.08 -0.51 -2.98
N LEU A 83 3.85 -0.13 -2.68
CA LEU A 83 3.11 0.91 -3.41
C LEU A 83 3.79 2.28 -3.30
N GLY A 84 4.28 2.66 -2.12
CA GLY A 84 4.99 3.92 -1.90
C GLY A 84 6.30 4.05 -2.66
N SER A 85 6.89 2.92 -3.11
CA SER A 85 8.07 2.92 -4.00
C SER A 85 7.73 3.32 -5.44
N VAL A 86 6.47 3.13 -5.83
CA VAL A 86 5.94 3.39 -7.18
C VAL A 86 5.17 4.70 -7.24
N LEU A 87 4.28 4.91 -6.27
CA LEU A 87 3.33 6.03 -6.25
C LEU A 87 3.74 7.12 -5.26
N PRO A 88 3.68 8.40 -5.64
CA PRO A 88 3.65 9.50 -4.69
C PRO A 88 2.23 9.63 -4.12
N ALA A 89 1.88 8.81 -3.12
CA ALA A 89 0.52 8.75 -2.58
C ALA A 89 0.50 8.85 -1.05
N ARG A 90 -0.64 9.25 -0.51
CA ARG A 90 -0.95 9.22 0.92
C ARG A 90 -1.69 7.93 1.24
N PHE A 91 -1.33 7.29 2.32
CA PHE A 91 -1.97 6.06 2.78
C PHE A 91 -2.97 6.35 3.89
N LEU A 92 -4.14 5.71 3.86
CA LEU A 92 -5.05 5.71 4.98
C LEU A 92 -4.62 4.64 5.99
N SER A 93 -4.42 5.02 7.24
CA SER A 93 -3.95 4.13 8.30
C SER A 93 -4.76 4.33 9.59
N LYS A 94 -4.71 3.34 10.48
CA LYS A 94 -5.34 3.42 11.79
C LYS A 94 -4.61 4.45 12.66
N ILE A 95 -5.35 5.19 13.51
CA ILE A 95 -4.79 6.22 14.38
C ILE A 95 -3.76 5.68 15.37
N GLU A 96 -3.90 4.42 15.78
CA GLU A 96 -2.98 3.75 16.71
C GLU A 96 -1.55 3.68 16.17
N ILE A 97 -1.37 3.62 14.85
CA ILE A 97 -0.05 3.63 14.20
C ILE A 97 0.70 4.95 14.49
N LYS A 98 -0.03 6.04 14.69
CA LYS A 98 0.57 7.36 14.99
C LYS A 98 1.38 7.35 16.28
N SER A 99 0.99 6.52 17.25
CA SER A 99 1.67 6.39 18.55
C SER A 99 2.90 5.46 18.50
N TRP A 100 3.16 4.76 17.39
CA TRP A 100 4.31 3.87 17.30
C TRP A 100 5.62 4.66 17.31
N PRO A 101 6.58 4.27 18.15
CA PRO A 101 7.88 4.93 18.20
C PRO A 101 8.54 4.94 16.83
N LEU A 102 9.12 6.06 16.43
CA LEU A 102 9.78 6.32 15.14
C LEU A 102 8.86 6.11 13.92
N MET A 103 8.21 4.95 13.78
CA MET A 103 7.37 4.62 12.62
C MET A 103 6.14 5.52 12.52
N GLY A 104 5.48 5.83 13.63
CA GLY A 104 4.34 6.77 13.65
C GLY A 104 4.75 8.19 13.27
N TRP A 105 5.91 8.62 13.74
CA TRP A 105 6.47 9.91 13.37
C TRP A 105 6.84 9.95 11.87
N LEU A 106 7.53 8.94 11.35
CA LEU A 106 7.87 8.84 9.93
C LEU A 106 6.61 8.78 9.04
N ALA A 107 5.61 7.96 9.42
CA ALA A 107 4.35 7.86 8.70
C ALA A 107 3.61 9.21 8.65
N THR A 108 3.57 9.93 9.78
CA THR A 108 2.96 11.28 9.84
C THR A 108 3.68 12.25 8.90
N ARG A 109 5.01 12.23 8.90
CA ARG A 109 5.84 13.06 8.01
C ARG A 109 5.70 12.66 6.54
N ALA A 110 5.46 11.39 6.25
CA ALA A 110 5.13 10.90 4.91
C ALA A 110 3.72 11.29 4.43
N GLY A 111 2.92 11.96 5.27
CA GLY A 111 1.59 12.44 4.92
C GLY A 111 0.48 11.39 5.08
N THR A 112 0.68 10.39 5.93
CA THR A 112 -0.35 9.39 6.25
C THR A 112 -1.62 10.07 6.75
N LEU A 113 -2.77 9.63 6.24
CA LEU A 113 -4.09 9.99 6.70
C LEU A 113 -4.50 9.00 7.79
N TYR A 114 -4.97 9.50 8.93
CA TYR A 114 -5.36 8.65 10.05
C TYR A 114 -6.87 8.57 10.20
N ILE A 115 -7.35 7.37 10.49
CA ILE A 115 -8.75 7.08 10.79
C ILE A 115 -8.86 6.45 12.18
N GLU A 116 -9.81 6.94 12.96
CA GLU A 116 -10.25 6.27 14.18
C GLU A 116 -11.11 5.06 13.84
N ARG A 117 -11.04 4.01 14.65
CA ARG A 117 -11.95 2.85 14.50
C ARG A 117 -13.32 3.20 15.08
N GLY A 118 -14.38 2.84 14.36
CA GLY A 118 -15.75 2.83 14.86
C GLY A 118 -16.73 3.66 14.05
N GLY A 119 -17.80 3.01 13.65
CA GLY A 119 -19.06 3.58 13.22
C GLY A 119 -19.07 4.51 12.01
N ARG A 120 -20.23 5.14 11.82
CA ARG A 120 -20.49 6.08 10.72
C ARG A 120 -19.63 7.34 10.81
N GLN A 121 -19.37 7.82 12.03
CA GLN A 121 -18.66 9.08 12.27
C GLN A 121 -17.18 8.99 11.90
N ALA A 122 -16.52 7.87 12.20
CA ALA A 122 -15.14 7.60 11.79
C ALA A 122 -15.01 7.53 10.26
N SER A 123 -15.93 6.83 9.59
CA SER A 123 -15.96 6.77 8.12
C SER A 123 -16.19 8.15 7.49
N ALA A 124 -17.06 8.98 8.07
CA ALA A 124 -17.32 10.34 7.58
C ALA A 124 -16.08 11.24 7.74
N SER A 125 -15.36 11.14 8.87
CA SER A 125 -14.12 11.86 9.09
C SER A 125 -13.03 11.43 8.10
N ALA A 126 -12.88 10.13 7.87
CA ALA A 126 -11.93 9.60 6.89
C ALA A 126 -12.25 10.06 5.46
N ASN A 127 -13.52 10.02 5.06
CA ASN A 127 -13.95 10.53 3.75
C ASN A 127 -13.57 12.00 3.58
N ARG A 128 -13.81 12.84 4.58
CA ARG A 128 -13.49 14.26 4.51
C ARG A 128 -11.99 14.49 4.29
N VAL A 129 -11.12 13.83 5.07
CA VAL A 129 -9.67 14.04 4.92
C VAL A 129 -9.11 13.45 3.63
N MET A 130 -9.71 12.37 3.11
CA MET A 130 -9.34 11.82 1.81
C MET A 130 -9.83 12.71 0.67
N ALA A 131 -11.09 13.20 0.72
CA ALA A 131 -11.64 14.11 -0.29
C ALA A 131 -10.83 15.41 -0.36
N GLU A 132 -10.45 15.99 0.80
CA GLU A 132 -9.58 17.14 0.86
C GLU A 132 -8.22 16.86 0.20
N ALA A 133 -7.60 15.72 0.50
CA ALA A 133 -6.34 15.35 -0.13
C ALA A 133 -6.46 15.22 -1.65
N LEU A 134 -7.51 14.57 -2.15
CA LEU A 134 -7.78 14.40 -3.58
C LEU A 134 -8.04 15.75 -4.26
N SER A 135 -8.83 16.64 -3.64
CA SER A 135 -9.10 18.00 -4.14
C SER A 135 -7.83 18.86 -4.24
N LEU A 136 -6.87 18.65 -3.33
CA LEU A 136 -5.54 19.26 -3.37
C LEU A 136 -4.58 18.58 -4.37
N LYS A 137 -5.11 17.72 -5.24
CA LYS A 137 -4.35 17.00 -6.27
C LYS A 137 -3.30 16.06 -5.69
N HIS A 138 -3.62 15.40 -4.58
CA HIS A 138 -2.82 14.30 -4.04
C HIS A 138 -3.46 12.96 -4.36
N ASN A 139 -2.62 11.97 -4.59
CA ASN A 139 -3.05 10.59 -4.67
C ASN A 139 -3.29 10.03 -3.27
N VAL A 140 -4.31 9.17 -3.16
CA VAL A 140 -4.63 8.45 -1.93
C VAL A 140 -4.68 6.95 -2.24
N VAL A 141 -4.11 6.13 -1.37
CA VAL A 141 -4.25 4.66 -1.42
C VAL A 141 -5.21 4.22 -0.33
N LEU A 142 -6.21 3.48 -0.73
CA LEU A 142 -7.22 2.87 0.13
C LEU A 142 -7.16 1.35 0.01
N PHE A 143 -6.89 0.66 1.12
CA PHE A 143 -7.09 -0.77 1.23
C PHE A 143 -8.56 -1.03 1.59
N ALA A 144 -9.37 -1.31 0.56
CA ALA A 144 -10.84 -1.29 0.66
C ALA A 144 -11.44 -2.44 1.46
N GLU A 145 -10.66 -3.48 1.76
CA GLU A 145 -11.05 -4.59 2.63
C GLU A 145 -11.06 -4.21 4.13
N GLY A 146 -10.42 -3.10 4.51
CA GLY A 146 -10.33 -2.63 5.89
C GLY A 146 -9.44 -3.46 6.81
N THR A 147 -8.90 -4.57 6.32
CA THR A 147 -8.00 -5.47 7.06
C THR A 147 -7.07 -6.18 6.08
N VAL A 148 -5.97 -6.73 6.59
CA VAL A 148 -5.12 -7.66 5.83
C VAL A 148 -5.82 -9.00 5.65
N THR A 149 -5.51 -9.68 4.55
CA THR A 149 -6.08 -10.99 4.20
C THR A 149 -4.98 -12.01 3.89
N ASP A 150 -5.37 -13.24 3.75
CA ASP A 150 -4.52 -14.37 3.36
C ASP A 150 -4.29 -14.47 1.83
N GLY A 151 -4.69 -13.43 1.08
CA GLY A 151 -4.66 -13.39 -0.37
C GLY A 151 -6.04 -13.57 -1.01
N ASN A 152 -7.01 -14.10 -0.28
CA ASN A 152 -8.39 -14.13 -0.71
C ASN A 152 -9.00 -12.73 -0.61
N VAL A 153 -9.39 -12.15 -1.75
CA VAL A 153 -9.97 -10.81 -1.81
C VAL A 153 -11.33 -10.81 -1.11
N LYS A 154 -11.44 -10.04 -0.02
CA LYS A 154 -12.71 -9.79 0.68
C LYS A 154 -13.50 -8.71 -0.02
N ARG A 155 -14.77 -8.55 0.40
CA ARG A 155 -15.65 -7.50 -0.10
C ARG A 155 -15.05 -6.11 0.18
N PHE A 156 -15.08 -5.25 -0.83
CA PHE A 156 -14.65 -3.86 -0.71
C PHE A 156 -15.74 -3.01 -0.04
N HIS A 157 -15.34 -2.27 0.97
CA HIS A 157 -16.24 -1.39 1.72
C HIS A 157 -16.45 -0.07 0.98
N SER A 158 -17.65 0.14 0.43
CA SER A 158 -17.98 1.31 -0.40
C SER A 158 -17.92 2.66 0.33
N ARG A 159 -18.08 2.67 1.67
CA ARG A 159 -18.22 3.91 2.44
C ARG A 159 -17.07 4.90 2.21
N LEU A 160 -15.84 4.42 2.10
CA LEU A 160 -14.66 5.27 1.96
C LEU A 160 -14.43 5.74 0.51
N LEU A 161 -15.09 5.12 -0.47
CA LEU A 161 -15.05 5.57 -1.86
C LEU A 161 -15.88 6.84 -2.10
N GLN A 162 -16.74 7.21 -1.13
CA GLN A 162 -17.44 8.50 -1.17
C GLN A 162 -16.47 9.68 -1.30
N SER A 163 -15.27 9.57 -0.76
CA SER A 163 -14.23 10.60 -0.88
C SER A 163 -13.84 10.92 -2.32
N ALA A 164 -13.83 9.92 -3.21
CA ALA A 164 -13.54 10.15 -4.64
C ALA A 164 -14.72 10.83 -5.34
N VAL A 165 -15.96 10.44 -4.98
CA VAL A 165 -17.18 11.09 -5.50
C VAL A 165 -17.20 12.55 -5.09
N ASP A 166 -16.99 12.85 -3.79
CA ASP A 166 -17.02 14.21 -3.25
C ASP A 166 -15.93 15.11 -3.87
N ALA A 167 -14.79 14.55 -4.21
CA ALA A 167 -13.67 15.26 -4.84
C ALA A 167 -13.75 15.32 -6.36
N GLY A 168 -14.66 14.59 -7.02
CA GLY A 168 -14.67 14.40 -8.48
C GLY A 168 -13.35 13.82 -9.00
N ALA A 169 -12.70 12.96 -8.21
CA ALA A 169 -11.38 12.43 -8.52
C ALA A 169 -11.46 11.19 -9.43
N TRP A 170 -10.30 10.71 -9.88
CA TRP A 170 -10.19 9.41 -10.53
C TRP A 170 -10.15 8.30 -9.52
N VAL A 171 -10.60 7.11 -9.90
CA VAL A 171 -10.51 5.88 -9.13
C VAL A 171 -9.81 4.84 -9.96
N GLN A 172 -8.77 4.22 -9.42
CA GLN A 172 -8.01 3.17 -10.11
C GLN A 172 -7.88 1.93 -9.24
N PRO A 173 -8.35 0.75 -9.73
CA PRO A 173 -8.12 -0.51 -9.05
C PRO A 173 -6.65 -0.90 -9.12
N VAL A 174 -6.14 -1.44 -8.01
CA VAL A 174 -4.76 -1.94 -7.90
C VAL A 174 -4.79 -3.32 -7.25
N ALA A 175 -4.22 -4.31 -7.92
CA ALA A 175 -4.06 -5.63 -7.36
C ALA A 175 -2.61 -5.83 -6.88
N ILE A 176 -2.47 -6.40 -5.67
CA ILE A 176 -1.17 -6.75 -5.08
C ILE A 176 -1.13 -8.27 -4.92
N ARG A 177 -0.03 -8.85 -5.35
CA ARG A 177 0.25 -10.29 -5.24
C ARG A 177 1.66 -10.52 -4.73
N TYR A 178 1.82 -11.57 -3.95
CA TYR A 178 3.12 -12.12 -3.52
C TYR A 178 3.20 -13.57 -3.99
N PRO A 179 3.72 -13.83 -5.21
CA PRO A 179 3.79 -15.18 -5.74
C PRO A 179 4.54 -16.11 -4.82
N ASP A 180 3.97 -17.29 -4.58
CA ASP A 180 4.62 -18.33 -3.82
C ASP A 180 5.21 -19.37 -4.79
N PRO A 181 6.53 -19.57 -4.84
CA PRO A 181 7.16 -20.53 -5.71
C PRO A 181 6.78 -21.99 -5.40
N ASP A 182 6.25 -22.25 -4.20
CA ASP A 182 5.80 -23.57 -3.78
C ASP A 182 4.31 -23.82 -4.10
N GLY A 183 3.65 -22.91 -4.86
CA GLY A 183 2.28 -23.05 -5.35
C GLY A 183 1.20 -22.59 -4.37
N GLY A 184 1.55 -21.97 -3.27
CA GLY A 184 0.61 -21.32 -2.36
C GLY A 184 -0.01 -20.04 -2.95
N LEU A 185 -1.15 -19.61 -2.40
CA LEU A 185 -1.83 -18.38 -2.83
C LEU A 185 -0.98 -17.14 -2.57
N VAL A 186 -0.26 -17.11 -1.45
CA VAL A 186 0.60 -16.02 -1.02
C VAL A 186 1.89 -16.57 -0.42
N HIS A 187 3.02 -15.99 -0.80
CA HIS A 187 4.31 -16.32 -0.22
C HIS A 187 4.27 -16.19 1.31
N PRO A 188 4.61 -17.24 2.10
CA PRO A 188 4.41 -17.25 3.57
C PRO A 188 5.12 -16.12 4.30
N ALA A 189 6.26 -15.62 3.77
CA ALA A 189 6.98 -14.50 4.36
C ALA A 189 6.24 -13.16 4.25
N ALA A 190 5.26 -13.02 3.34
CA ALA A 190 4.48 -11.80 3.17
C ALA A 190 3.28 -11.72 4.11
N LEU A 191 2.73 -12.85 4.53
CA LEU A 191 1.52 -12.90 5.34
C LEU A 191 1.65 -12.10 6.64
N PHE A 192 0.69 -11.21 6.87
CA PHE A 192 0.61 -10.36 8.06
C PHE A 192 -0.78 -10.50 8.71
N ILE A 193 -1.13 -11.73 9.05
CA ILE A 193 -2.39 -12.12 9.68
C ILE A 193 -2.18 -12.34 11.18
N ASP A 194 -3.28 -12.32 11.92
CA ASP A 194 -3.33 -12.44 13.37
C ASP A 194 -2.54 -11.33 14.09
N ASP A 195 -1.97 -11.60 15.24
CA ASP A 195 -1.19 -10.65 16.06
C ASP A 195 0.28 -10.53 15.63
N ALA A 196 0.59 -10.77 14.34
CA ALA A 196 1.95 -10.67 13.84
C ALA A 196 2.51 -9.25 14.01
N SER A 197 3.70 -9.14 14.58
CA SER A 197 4.38 -7.85 14.71
C SER A 197 5.17 -7.50 13.44
N LEU A 198 5.40 -6.19 13.19
CA LEU A 198 6.27 -5.74 12.10
C LEU A 198 7.69 -6.34 12.19
N LYS A 199 8.18 -6.63 13.40
CA LYS A 199 9.49 -7.28 13.60
C LYS A 199 9.48 -8.72 13.06
N GLN A 200 8.41 -9.47 13.32
CA GLN A 200 8.26 -10.83 12.80
C GLN A 200 8.12 -10.85 11.28
N LEU A 201 7.33 -9.92 10.71
CA LEU A 201 7.22 -9.76 9.27
C LEU A 201 8.60 -9.47 8.65
N ALA A 202 9.31 -8.47 9.17
CA ALA A 202 10.64 -8.11 8.67
C ALA A 202 11.63 -9.28 8.79
N ALA A 203 11.60 -10.04 9.90
CA ALA A 203 12.47 -11.20 10.07
C ALA A 203 12.20 -12.30 9.03
N ARG A 204 10.92 -12.61 8.74
CA ARG A 204 10.54 -13.58 7.70
C ARG A 204 11.01 -13.11 6.32
N MET A 205 10.76 -11.82 5.98
CA MET A 205 11.19 -11.25 4.70
C MET A 205 12.71 -11.24 4.53
N LEU A 206 13.46 -10.87 5.58
CA LEU A 206 14.93 -10.90 5.55
C LEU A 206 15.48 -12.31 5.31
N ALA A 207 14.80 -13.33 5.84
CA ALA A 207 15.19 -14.74 5.67
C ALA A 207 14.77 -15.31 4.30
N ALA A 208 13.71 -14.79 3.69
CA ALA A 208 13.15 -15.28 2.43
C ALA A 208 14.18 -15.25 1.28
N ARG A 209 14.15 -16.29 0.41
CA ARG A 209 15.08 -16.42 -0.71
C ARG A 209 14.53 -15.87 -2.03
N GLN A 210 13.27 -16.15 -2.33
CA GLN A 210 12.63 -15.91 -3.63
C GLN A 210 11.29 -15.22 -3.43
N MET A 211 11.31 -14.09 -2.71
CA MET A 211 10.11 -13.30 -2.49
C MET A 211 10.13 -12.09 -3.40
N GLU A 212 9.04 -11.85 -4.07
CA GLU A 212 8.78 -10.63 -4.83
C GLU A 212 7.36 -10.13 -4.57
N VAL A 213 7.08 -8.90 -4.96
CA VAL A 213 5.73 -8.34 -4.97
C VAL A 213 5.40 -7.86 -6.38
N GLU A 214 4.23 -8.22 -6.84
CA GLU A 214 3.65 -7.79 -8.10
C GLU A 214 2.53 -6.79 -7.83
N ILE A 215 2.53 -5.69 -8.57
CA ILE A 215 1.53 -4.62 -8.48
C ILE A 215 0.94 -4.43 -9.87
N TYR A 216 -0.36 -4.62 -9.98
CA TYR A 216 -1.12 -4.51 -11.22
C TYR A 216 -2.02 -3.28 -11.14
N PHE A 217 -1.87 -2.36 -12.09
CA PHE A 217 -2.75 -1.20 -12.23
C PHE A 217 -3.82 -1.51 -13.29
N GLY A 218 -5.08 -1.54 -12.87
CA GLY A 218 -6.22 -1.66 -13.76
C GLY A 218 -6.57 -0.33 -14.43
N GLU A 219 -7.68 -0.29 -15.15
CA GLU A 219 -8.15 0.92 -15.82
C GLU A 219 -8.65 1.95 -14.80
N ALA A 220 -8.27 3.21 -14.99
CA ALA A 220 -8.75 4.30 -14.15
C ALA A 220 -10.08 4.85 -14.71
N ILE A 221 -11.05 5.06 -13.83
CA ILE A 221 -12.33 5.67 -14.19
C ILE A 221 -12.57 6.96 -13.40
N SER A 222 -13.35 7.88 -13.97
CA SER A 222 -13.78 9.09 -13.26
C SER A 222 -14.86 8.74 -12.23
N ALA A 223 -14.74 9.29 -11.02
CA ALA A 223 -15.80 9.17 -10.01
C ALA A 223 -16.97 10.13 -10.28
N ALA A 224 -16.84 11.07 -11.22
CA ALA A 224 -17.90 12.01 -11.55
C ALA A 224 -19.13 11.28 -12.13
N GLY A 225 -20.28 11.47 -11.52
CA GLY A 225 -21.53 10.83 -11.91
C GLY A 225 -21.71 9.39 -11.44
N SER A 226 -20.72 8.81 -10.75
CA SER A 226 -20.81 7.47 -10.20
C SER A 226 -21.22 7.49 -8.72
N SER A 227 -21.89 6.45 -8.25
CA SER A 227 -22.10 6.21 -6.84
C SER A 227 -20.90 5.49 -6.22
N ARG A 228 -20.71 5.66 -4.92
CA ARG A 228 -19.67 4.92 -4.18
C ARG A 228 -19.82 3.40 -4.27
N ASP A 229 -21.07 2.91 -4.40
CA ASP A 229 -21.36 1.47 -4.45
C ASP A 229 -21.00 0.89 -5.84
N GLU A 230 -21.18 1.66 -6.91
CA GLU A 230 -20.70 1.33 -8.27
C GLU A 230 -19.18 1.30 -8.32
N LEU A 231 -18.52 2.32 -7.76
CA LEU A 231 -17.06 2.37 -7.69
C LEU A 231 -16.48 1.19 -6.92
N ALA A 232 -17.12 0.79 -5.79
CA ALA A 232 -16.68 -0.35 -5.00
C ALA A 232 -16.82 -1.67 -5.78
N ARG A 233 -17.96 -1.89 -6.44
CA ARG A 233 -18.17 -3.08 -7.29
C ARG A 233 -17.17 -3.12 -8.45
N TYR A 234 -17.00 -2.01 -9.13
CA TYR A 234 -16.03 -1.91 -10.22
C TYR A 234 -14.62 -2.27 -9.75
N THR A 235 -14.13 -1.60 -8.70
CA THR A 235 -12.76 -1.81 -8.22
C THR A 235 -12.55 -3.21 -7.66
N GLU A 236 -13.53 -3.79 -6.96
CA GLU A 236 -13.46 -5.17 -6.47
C GLU A 236 -13.38 -6.16 -7.64
N THR A 237 -14.26 -6.01 -8.64
CA THR A 237 -14.30 -6.88 -9.81
C THR A 237 -12.98 -6.83 -10.59
N GLU A 238 -12.45 -5.63 -10.83
CA GLU A 238 -11.19 -5.48 -11.55
C GLU A 238 -9.99 -6.00 -10.76
N VAL A 239 -9.94 -5.80 -9.44
CA VAL A 239 -8.88 -6.38 -8.61
C VAL A 239 -8.91 -7.91 -8.66
N ARG A 240 -10.08 -8.54 -8.55
CA ARG A 240 -10.22 -10.01 -8.69
C ARG A 240 -9.76 -10.47 -10.06
N LYS A 241 -10.19 -9.82 -11.12
CA LYS A 241 -9.79 -10.13 -12.49
C LYS A 241 -8.28 -10.00 -12.72
N LEU A 242 -7.64 -8.95 -12.19
CA LEU A 242 -6.20 -8.75 -12.28
C LEU A 242 -5.41 -9.85 -11.55
N LEU A 243 -5.94 -10.39 -10.46
CA LEU A 243 -5.36 -11.51 -9.74
C LEU A 243 -5.57 -12.84 -10.47
N ASP A 244 -6.75 -13.08 -11.04
CA ASP A 244 -7.09 -14.32 -11.77
C ASP A 244 -6.31 -14.46 -13.09
N ILE A 245 -6.06 -13.38 -13.81
CA ILE A 245 -5.26 -13.39 -15.06
C ILE A 245 -3.83 -13.92 -14.80
N ASN A 246 -3.35 -13.83 -13.58
CA ASN A 246 -1.98 -14.16 -13.21
C ASN A 246 -1.85 -15.49 -12.45
N GLU A 247 -2.91 -16.27 -12.31
CA GLU A 247 -2.77 -17.66 -11.93
C GLU A 247 -2.13 -18.42 -13.11
N PRO A 248 -1.01 -19.12 -12.91
CA PRO A 248 -0.47 -19.98 -13.95
C PRO A 248 -1.55 -21.01 -14.29
N ASP A 249 -1.74 -21.27 -15.58
CA ASP A 249 -2.78 -22.11 -16.17
C ASP A 249 -2.59 -23.60 -15.78
N THR A 250 -2.64 -23.90 -14.47
CA THR A 250 -2.49 -25.24 -13.92
C THR A 250 -3.77 -26.10 -14.04
N LYS A 251 -4.86 -25.51 -14.55
CA LYS A 251 -6.16 -26.20 -14.72
C LYS A 251 -6.49 -26.59 -16.17
N ARG A 252 -5.58 -26.43 -17.13
CA ARG A 252 -5.82 -26.80 -18.53
C ARG A 252 -5.17 -28.13 -18.99
N SER A 253 -4.76 -28.97 -18.06
CA SER A 253 -4.28 -30.32 -18.38
C SER A 253 -4.89 -31.35 -17.45
N SER A 254 -6.15 -31.65 -17.70
CA SER A 254 -6.80 -32.93 -17.30
C SER A 254 -7.93 -33.23 -18.25
#